data_8c22848c7c3a5b4e0d95aeb7f9872ceb
#
_entry.id   8c22848c7c3a5b4e0d95aeb7f9872ceb
#
_cell.length_a   1.000
_cell.length_b   1.000
_cell.length_c   1.000
_cell.angle_alpha   90.00
_cell.angle_beta   90.00
_cell.angle_gamma   90.00
#
_symmetry.space_group_name_H-M   'P 1'
#
loop_
_entity.id
_entity.type
_entity.pdbx_description
1 polymer ?
#
loop_
_entity_poly.entity_id
_entity_poly.type
_entity_poly.pdbx_seq_one_letter_code
_entity_poly.pdbx_strand_id
1 'polypeptide(L)'
;MTYEAKDIRVVAEIRHIQISPGMYIGDTDTPTHLVEEALDNALDEALAGYAKIIAVNINPETGVCSISDNGRGIPLEKNVPVTISTKLFSGAKFQDNKSAYKISSGLHGVGLVAINALSEKYMVDCYRDKKHGFFYFENGKLKKSRIIDYNGQAPYSTKIEFVPSKKYFESNQINLDRIRKRLTTASAELNSDMYFVMMVGDKKEVFNRTRLDHFKAECDIPADKPFEPIILSATNKEEKFEVMFGYVDDGVKGAKVVSSVNLLPVDRLGTHYNVFIDTLKTFFLSKAKKYGFKFLGADTVVGLRAYLVLYLIEPKFSGQTKERLANRKSDFDKYVKIFDNTLEAWCEKDPDAVKSYLEKFELYRKKIESKNLKKQDTGGRRVSTKFTKLRDCTKPHGELYIVEGASAGGSIIQSRDPSKHAILPLKGKSIPNITSAKNILNNTEVGELIMALGTGVEPHFNIKNLRYDKIICATDADPDGSHIACLLTMVIAILTPEIIKAGKYYVAKTPLFAINEKRTFKPLWTKKQLEKAREDGRTISRFKGLGELNPNQLKICLLQESTRHFQKITYTDNIDELLKLFSNVDSKRKLVS
;
A
#
# COMPACT_ATOMS: atom_id res chain seq x y z
N MET A 1 10.64 -18.09 35.72
CA MET A 1 12.04 -18.40 35.29
C MET A 1 12.81 -17.10 35.43
N THR A 2 13.91 -17.10 36.17
CA THR A 2 14.81 -15.94 36.30
C THR A 2 15.71 -15.87 35.07
N TYR A 3 15.79 -14.71 34.42
CA TYR A 3 16.68 -14.45 33.29
C TYR A 3 18.10 -14.17 33.81
N GLU A 4 19.08 -14.93 33.37
CA GLU A 4 20.48 -14.85 33.81
C GLU A 4 21.42 -14.63 32.61
N ALA A 5 22.64 -14.16 32.89
CA ALA A 5 23.66 -13.92 31.86
C ALA A 5 23.99 -15.16 31.00
N LYS A 6 23.86 -16.38 31.56
CA LYS A 6 24.04 -17.65 30.84
C LYS A 6 22.96 -17.91 29.75
N ASP A 7 21.84 -17.18 29.81
CA ASP A 7 20.73 -17.31 28.83
C ASP A 7 21.00 -16.49 27.57
N ILE A 8 22.00 -15.60 27.60
CA ILE A 8 22.46 -14.83 26.44
C ILE A 8 23.40 -15.71 25.61
N ARG A 9 22.98 -15.97 24.34
CA ARG A 9 23.76 -16.78 23.40
C ARG A 9 24.02 -16.04 22.11
N VAL A 10 25.25 -16.06 21.61
CA VAL A 10 25.59 -15.64 20.25
C VAL A 10 25.30 -16.82 19.31
N VAL A 11 24.41 -16.59 18.34
CA VAL A 11 24.04 -17.61 17.35
C VAL A 11 24.85 -17.37 16.08
N ALA A 12 25.49 -18.43 15.54
CA ALA A 12 26.18 -18.36 14.25
C ALA A 12 25.21 -18.00 13.11
N GLU A 13 25.68 -17.24 12.12
CA GLU A 13 24.87 -16.63 11.06
C GLU A 13 23.96 -17.65 10.34
N ILE A 14 24.51 -18.77 9.84
CA ILE A 14 23.73 -19.85 9.21
C ILE A 14 22.64 -20.36 10.16
N ARG A 15 23.01 -20.59 11.43
CA ARG A 15 22.08 -21.11 12.44
C ARG A 15 20.97 -20.10 12.76
N HIS A 16 21.29 -18.79 12.76
CA HIS A 16 20.30 -17.74 12.98
C HIS A 16 19.27 -17.71 11.85
N ILE A 17 19.71 -17.81 10.59
CA ILE A 17 18.80 -17.90 9.43
C ILE A 17 17.89 -19.13 9.56
N GLN A 18 18.43 -20.27 9.98
CA GLN A 18 17.68 -21.52 10.17
C GLN A 18 16.63 -21.44 11.30
N ILE A 19 16.88 -20.63 12.33
CA ILE A 19 15.94 -20.41 13.45
C ILE A 19 14.84 -19.41 13.06
N SER A 20 15.19 -18.38 12.30
CA SER A 20 14.29 -17.28 11.95
C SER A 20 14.34 -16.96 10.45
N PRO A 21 13.95 -17.91 9.57
CA PRO A 21 14.06 -17.73 8.12
C PRO A 21 13.26 -16.53 7.61
N GLY A 22 12.09 -16.26 8.16
CA GLY A 22 11.24 -15.14 7.77
C GLY A 22 11.89 -13.75 7.88
N MET A 23 12.90 -13.57 8.74
CA MET A 23 13.67 -12.31 8.82
C MET A 23 14.49 -12.04 7.55
N TYR A 24 14.90 -13.08 6.82
CA TYR A 24 15.82 -13.00 5.68
C TYR A 24 15.14 -13.18 4.34
N ILE A 25 14.08 -13.99 4.28
CA ILE A 25 13.37 -14.30 3.04
C ILE A 25 11.89 -13.87 3.06
N GLY A 26 11.43 -13.25 4.15
CA GLY A 26 10.05 -12.81 4.33
C GLY A 26 9.09 -13.98 4.56
N ASP A 27 8.45 -14.44 3.50
CA ASP A 27 7.50 -15.55 3.53
C ASP A 27 8.20 -16.91 3.49
N THR A 28 7.71 -17.88 4.26
CA THR A 28 8.19 -19.27 4.33
C THR A 28 7.17 -20.29 3.82
N ASP A 29 6.09 -19.88 3.20
CA ASP A 29 5.07 -20.77 2.64
C ASP A 29 5.68 -21.65 1.52
N THR A 30 6.53 -21.03 0.68
CA THR A 30 7.24 -21.71 -0.41
C THR A 30 8.69 -21.25 -0.54
N PRO A 31 9.61 -22.07 -1.10
CA PRO A 31 11.00 -21.68 -1.32
C PRO A 31 11.22 -20.78 -2.54
N THR A 32 10.17 -20.22 -3.13
CA THR A 32 10.22 -19.39 -4.34
C THR A 32 11.21 -18.23 -4.21
N HIS A 33 11.29 -17.61 -3.02
CA HIS A 33 12.22 -16.51 -2.78
C HIS A 33 13.69 -16.90 -2.91
N LEU A 34 14.06 -18.17 -2.60
CA LEU A 34 15.43 -18.64 -2.83
C LEU A 34 15.80 -18.66 -4.32
N VAL A 35 14.85 -19.02 -5.19
CA VAL A 35 15.02 -18.98 -6.65
C VAL A 35 15.15 -17.52 -7.11
N GLU A 36 14.33 -16.62 -6.57
CA GLU A 36 14.37 -15.19 -6.87
C GLU A 36 15.71 -14.56 -6.48
N GLU A 37 16.26 -14.86 -5.31
CA GLU A 37 17.56 -14.34 -4.85
C GLU A 37 18.73 -14.82 -5.75
N ALA A 38 18.70 -16.09 -6.19
CA ALA A 38 19.70 -16.59 -7.13
C ALA A 38 19.54 -15.94 -8.52
N LEU A 39 18.30 -15.74 -8.98
CA LEU A 39 17.97 -15.06 -10.22
C LEU A 39 18.38 -13.59 -10.19
N ASP A 40 18.15 -12.87 -9.08
CA ASP A 40 18.57 -11.48 -8.89
C ASP A 40 20.07 -11.30 -9.11
N ASN A 41 20.89 -12.25 -8.65
CA ASN A 41 22.34 -12.18 -8.89
C ASN A 41 22.71 -12.30 -10.38
N ALA A 42 22.03 -13.19 -11.13
CA ALA A 42 22.25 -13.33 -12.57
C ALA A 42 21.71 -12.09 -13.33
N LEU A 43 20.57 -11.55 -12.92
CA LEU A 43 19.99 -10.33 -13.51
C LEU A 43 20.88 -9.09 -13.24
N ASP A 44 21.55 -9.01 -12.10
CA ASP A 44 22.49 -7.93 -11.82
C ASP A 44 23.71 -7.97 -12.75
N GLU A 45 24.21 -9.17 -13.12
CA GLU A 45 25.24 -9.30 -14.16
C GLU A 45 24.73 -8.84 -15.55
N ALA A 46 23.47 -9.12 -15.86
CA ALA A 46 22.86 -8.66 -17.10
C ALA A 46 22.63 -7.13 -17.09
N LEU A 47 22.14 -6.59 -15.97
CA LEU A 47 21.94 -5.15 -15.81
C LEU A 47 23.26 -4.37 -15.88
N ALA A 48 24.34 -4.96 -15.39
CA ALA A 48 25.70 -4.41 -15.51
C ALA A 48 26.32 -4.61 -16.91
N GLY A 49 25.62 -5.27 -17.85
CA GLY A 49 26.03 -5.47 -19.23
C GLY A 49 27.00 -6.62 -19.47
N TYR A 50 27.25 -7.48 -18.47
CA TYR A 50 28.19 -8.58 -18.59
C TYR A 50 27.54 -9.91 -18.97
N ALA A 51 26.36 -10.23 -18.48
CA ALA A 51 25.64 -11.42 -18.88
C ALA A 51 24.71 -11.14 -20.06
N LYS A 52 24.58 -12.11 -20.98
CA LYS A 52 23.63 -12.10 -22.09
C LYS A 52 22.73 -13.33 -22.09
N ILE A 53 23.07 -14.35 -21.35
CA ILE A 53 22.31 -15.60 -21.27
C ILE A 53 22.05 -15.88 -19.79
N ILE A 54 20.76 -16.07 -19.45
CA ILE A 54 20.34 -16.49 -18.13
C ILE A 54 19.42 -17.69 -18.28
N ALA A 55 19.74 -18.80 -17.59
CA ALA A 55 18.92 -19.99 -17.58
C ALA A 55 18.49 -20.35 -16.17
N VAL A 56 17.20 -20.62 -16.00
CA VAL A 56 16.58 -21.12 -14.78
C VAL A 56 16.11 -22.54 -15.04
N ASN A 57 16.52 -23.50 -14.23
CA ASN A 57 16.05 -24.87 -14.28
C ASN A 57 15.40 -25.27 -12.97
N ILE A 58 14.20 -25.79 -13.02
CA ILE A 58 13.44 -26.28 -11.88
C ILE A 58 12.98 -27.69 -12.20
N ASN A 59 13.41 -28.64 -11.41
CA ASN A 59 12.95 -30.03 -11.52
C ASN A 59 11.88 -30.28 -10.43
N PRO A 60 10.60 -30.42 -10.80
CA PRO A 60 9.54 -30.61 -9.82
C PRO A 60 9.60 -31.95 -9.06
N GLU A 61 10.22 -32.97 -9.65
CA GLU A 61 10.30 -34.33 -9.08
C GLU A 61 11.39 -34.39 -8.00
N THR A 62 12.58 -33.87 -8.32
CA THR A 62 13.73 -33.90 -7.41
C THR A 62 13.83 -32.69 -6.49
N GLY A 63 13.08 -31.63 -6.79
CA GLY A 63 13.16 -30.34 -6.08
C GLY A 63 14.44 -29.55 -6.37
N VAL A 64 15.25 -29.98 -7.34
CA VAL A 64 16.48 -29.27 -7.72
C VAL A 64 16.13 -28.00 -8.46
N CYS A 65 16.65 -26.89 -8.00
CA CYS A 65 16.60 -25.58 -8.65
C CYS A 65 18.01 -25.17 -9.05
N SER A 66 18.20 -24.67 -10.27
CA SER A 66 19.47 -24.08 -10.66
C SER A 66 19.30 -22.84 -11.52
N ILE A 67 20.15 -21.86 -11.27
CA ILE A 67 20.23 -20.61 -12.04
C ILE A 67 21.65 -20.46 -12.56
N SER A 68 21.80 -20.17 -13.84
CA SER A 68 23.09 -19.94 -14.46
C SER A 68 23.11 -18.70 -15.35
N ASP A 69 24.26 -18.06 -15.41
CA ASP A 69 24.53 -16.89 -16.25
C ASP A 69 25.88 -17.03 -16.97
N ASN A 70 26.08 -16.26 -18.03
CA ASN A 70 27.35 -16.14 -18.73
C ASN A 70 28.03 -14.79 -18.47
N GLY A 71 27.86 -14.20 -17.30
CA GLY A 71 28.46 -12.94 -16.86
C GLY A 71 29.96 -13.07 -16.54
N ARG A 72 30.45 -12.32 -15.56
CA ARG A 72 31.88 -12.30 -15.17
C ARG A 72 32.33 -13.51 -14.37
N GLY A 73 31.40 -14.24 -13.76
CA GLY A 73 31.71 -15.29 -12.79
C GLY A 73 32.13 -14.73 -11.42
N ILE A 74 32.02 -15.54 -10.38
CA ILE A 74 32.42 -15.18 -9.02
C ILE A 74 33.95 -15.24 -8.90
N PRO A 75 34.63 -14.24 -8.28
CA PRO A 75 36.06 -14.31 -8.02
C PRO A 75 36.43 -15.56 -7.18
N LEU A 76 37.43 -16.30 -7.62
CA LEU A 76 37.85 -17.56 -6.95
C LEU A 76 38.92 -17.35 -5.89
N GLU A 77 39.52 -16.15 -5.84
CA GLU A 77 40.55 -15.83 -4.87
C GLU A 77 39.99 -15.74 -3.45
N LYS A 78 40.86 -15.99 -2.44
CA LYS A 78 40.54 -15.80 -1.02
C LYS A 78 39.26 -16.51 -0.55
N ASN A 79 38.88 -17.61 -1.18
CA ASN A 79 37.67 -18.37 -0.88
C ASN A 79 36.37 -17.51 -0.94
N VAL A 80 36.31 -16.50 -1.86
CA VAL A 80 35.15 -15.65 -2.01
C VAL A 80 33.84 -16.42 -2.15
N PRO A 81 33.72 -17.53 -2.95
CA PRO A 81 32.46 -18.28 -3.05
C PRO A 81 32.01 -18.86 -1.70
N VAL A 82 32.95 -19.30 -0.84
CA VAL A 82 32.62 -19.77 0.50
C VAL A 82 32.15 -18.61 1.39
N THR A 83 32.87 -17.49 1.34
CA THR A 83 32.54 -16.31 2.16
C THR A 83 31.12 -15.79 1.86
N ILE A 84 30.79 -15.57 0.58
CA ILE A 84 29.46 -15.05 0.18
C ILE A 84 28.33 -16.06 0.40
N SER A 85 28.66 -17.35 0.57
CA SER A 85 27.71 -18.42 0.87
C SER A 85 27.53 -18.70 2.37
N THR A 86 28.40 -18.16 3.23
CA THR A 86 28.39 -18.48 4.67
C THR A 86 28.36 -17.25 5.58
N LYS A 87 28.72 -16.07 5.07
CA LYS A 87 28.79 -14.83 5.83
C LYS A 87 27.72 -13.84 5.39
N LEU A 88 26.94 -13.35 6.35
CA LEU A 88 25.99 -12.27 6.13
C LEU A 88 26.73 -10.97 5.78
N PHE A 89 26.02 -10.10 5.07
CA PHE A 89 26.54 -8.79 4.69
C PHE A 89 27.89 -8.88 3.93
N SER A 90 28.05 -9.94 3.13
CA SER A 90 29.19 -10.15 2.26
C SER A 90 28.77 -10.03 0.79
N GLY A 91 29.56 -9.33 -0.01
CA GLY A 91 29.26 -9.14 -1.44
C GLY A 91 29.95 -7.92 -2.04
N ALA A 92 29.77 -7.70 -3.34
CA ALA A 92 30.36 -6.61 -4.10
C ALA A 92 29.36 -5.48 -4.43
N LYS A 93 28.19 -5.48 -3.79
CA LYS A 93 27.05 -4.58 -4.08
C LYS A 93 26.83 -3.54 -2.97
N PHE A 94 27.72 -3.46 -1.97
CA PHE A 94 27.62 -2.44 -0.94
C PHE A 94 27.99 -1.07 -1.53
N GLN A 95 27.18 -0.07 -1.17
CA GLN A 95 27.23 1.29 -1.74
C GLN A 95 28.34 2.13 -1.09
N ASP A 96 29.57 1.68 -1.17
CA ASP A 96 30.72 2.53 -1.05
C ASP A 96 31.20 2.91 -2.47
N ASN A 97 31.97 3.97 -2.60
CA ASN A 97 32.50 4.48 -3.88
C ASN A 97 33.32 3.44 -4.68
N LYS A 98 33.35 2.17 -4.26
CA LYS A 98 34.09 1.04 -4.84
C LYS A 98 33.20 -0.13 -5.26
N SER A 99 31.86 0.02 -5.23
CA SER A 99 30.95 -1.05 -5.65
C SER A 99 31.23 -1.49 -7.09
N ALA A 100 31.28 -2.81 -7.31
CA ALA A 100 31.42 -3.41 -8.62
C ALA A 100 30.13 -3.31 -9.47
N TYR A 101 29.02 -2.93 -8.84
CA TYR A 101 27.73 -2.72 -9.47
C TYR A 101 27.21 -1.33 -9.11
N LYS A 102 26.94 -0.51 -10.10
CA LYS A 102 26.39 0.81 -9.90
C LYS A 102 24.88 0.75 -9.61
N ILE A 103 24.19 -0.10 -10.34
CA ILE A 103 22.77 -0.38 -10.18
C ILE A 103 22.63 -1.89 -9.94
N SER A 104 21.87 -2.30 -8.93
CA SER A 104 21.63 -3.70 -8.64
C SER A 104 20.26 -3.90 -8.00
N SER A 105 19.70 -5.12 -8.14
CA SER A 105 18.48 -5.56 -7.47
C SER A 105 18.78 -6.11 -6.06
N GLY A 106 19.95 -6.74 -5.88
CA GLY A 106 20.42 -7.26 -4.61
C GLY A 106 21.10 -6.18 -3.77
N LEU A 107 20.56 -5.88 -2.57
CA LEU A 107 21.02 -4.74 -1.75
C LEU A 107 21.64 -5.14 -0.42
N HIS A 108 21.31 -6.34 0.11
CA HIS A 108 21.54 -6.65 1.52
C HIS A 108 22.70 -7.62 1.77
N GLY A 109 23.24 -8.29 0.73
CA GLY A 109 24.31 -9.28 0.87
C GLY A 109 23.90 -10.50 1.71
N VAL A 110 22.64 -10.93 1.63
CA VAL A 110 22.09 -12.04 2.42
C VAL A 110 21.57 -13.19 1.55
N GLY A 111 21.33 -13.00 0.25
CA GLY A 111 20.66 -13.97 -0.61
C GLY A 111 21.35 -15.32 -0.69
N LEU A 112 22.63 -15.39 -1.07
CA LEU A 112 23.35 -16.65 -1.20
C LEU A 112 23.53 -17.38 0.13
N VAL A 113 23.71 -16.65 1.23
CA VAL A 113 23.80 -17.23 2.58
C VAL A 113 22.44 -17.83 2.97
N ALA A 114 21.33 -17.16 2.65
CA ALA A 114 19.98 -17.66 2.91
C ALA A 114 19.69 -18.92 2.09
N ILE A 115 20.07 -18.96 0.80
CA ILE A 115 19.92 -20.14 -0.05
C ILE A 115 20.70 -21.31 0.57
N ASN A 116 21.97 -21.12 0.94
CA ASN A 116 22.77 -22.16 1.57
C ASN A 116 22.19 -22.63 2.91
N ALA A 117 21.77 -21.70 3.77
CA ALA A 117 21.24 -22.02 5.10
C ALA A 117 19.93 -22.82 5.07
N LEU A 118 19.07 -22.56 4.08
CA LEU A 118 17.72 -23.11 3.98
C LEU A 118 17.60 -24.26 2.96
N SER A 119 18.74 -24.72 2.44
CA SER A 119 18.80 -25.85 1.49
C SER A 119 19.44 -27.09 2.14
N GLU A 120 18.97 -28.26 1.71
CA GLU A 120 19.63 -29.55 2.06
C GLU A 120 20.95 -29.66 1.33
N LYS A 121 20.98 -29.29 0.05
CA LYS A 121 22.13 -29.27 -0.83
C LYS A 121 22.25 -27.91 -1.49
N TYR A 122 23.45 -27.37 -1.53
CA TYR A 122 23.75 -26.12 -2.18
C TYR A 122 25.09 -26.18 -2.87
N MET A 123 25.16 -25.70 -4.10
CA MET A 123 26.37 -25.78 -4.92
C MET A 123 26.59 -24.43 -5.61
N VAL A 124 27.85 -23.99 -5.59
CA VAL A 124 28.37 -22.91 -6.42
C VAL A 124 29.34 -23.49 -7.40
N ASP A 125 29.07 -23.38 -8.67
CA ASP A 125 29.92 -23.82 -9.77
C ASP A 125 30.22 -22.60 -10.64
N CYS A 126 31.48 -22.18 -10.79
CA CYS A 126 31.84 -20.97 -11.48
C CYS A 126 33.15 -21.06 -12.23
N TYR A 127 33.19 -20.36 -13.37
CA TYR A 127 34.33 -20.25 -14.25
C TYR A 127 34.77 -18.77 -14.31
N ARG A 128 36.02 -18.53 -13.96
CA ARG A 128 36.60 -17.18 -14.02
C ARG A 128 38.12 -17.23 -14.13
N ASP A 129 38.71 -16.34 -14.91
CA ASP A 129 40.17 -16.14 -15.04
C ASP A 129 40.90 -17.45 -15.34
N LYS A 130 40.40 -18.22 -16.32
CA LYS A 130 40.91 -19.57 -16.71
C LYS A 130 40.96 -20.58 -15.56
N LYS A 131 40.06 -20.44 -14.59
CA LYS A 131 39.88 -21.38 -13.49
C LYS A 131 38.42 -21.83 -13.41
N HIS A 132 38.25 -23.04 -12.92
CA HIS A 132 36.97 -23.62 -12.57
C HIS A 132 36.93 -23.86 -11.07
N GLY A 133 35.95 -23.27 -10.38
CA GLY A 133 35.71 -23.41 -8.96
C GLY A 133 34.39 -24.17 -8.71
N PHE A 134 34.47 -25.21 -7.89
CA PHE A 134 33.33 -25.99 -7.46
C PHE A 134 33.27 -26.04 -5.94
N PHE A 135 32.12 -25.68 -5.36
CA PHE A 135 31.88 -25.59 -3.92
C PHE A 135 30.53 -26.24 -3.61
N TYR A 136 30.56 -27.27 -2.76
CA TYR A 136 29.39 -28.06 -2.38
C TYR A 136 29.15 -27.98 -0.88
N PHE A 137 27.93 -27.68 -0.50
CA PHE A 137 27.50 -27.53 0.89
C PHE A 137 26.31 -28.47 1.17
N GLU A 138 26.22 -28.92 2.40
CA GLU A 138 25.08 -29.66 2.93
C GLU A 138 24.60 -28.98 4.22
N ASN A 139 23.32 -28.65 4.30
CA ASN A 139 22.71 -28.03 5.47
C ASN A 139 23.52 -26.83 6.00
N GLY A 140 23.96 -25.96 5.09
CA GLY A 140 24.73 -24.75 5.41
C GLY A 140 26.24 -24.98 5.66
N LYS A 141 26.77 -26.21 5.58
CA LYS A 141 28.17 -26.52 5.85
C LYS A 141 28.92 -26.95 4.61
N LEU A 142 30.07 -26.32 4.35
CA LEU A 142 30.95 -26.72 3.26
C LEU A 142 31.42 -28.19 3.44
N LYS A 143 31.25 -28.98 2.38
CA LYS A 143 31.64 -30.39 2.31
C LYS A 143 32.77 -30.63 1.34
N LYS A 144 32.72 -30.00 0.18
CA LYS A 144 33.74 -30.16 -0.88
C LYS A 144 34.02 -28.80 -1.49
N SER A 145 35.29 -28.54 -1.78
CA SER A 145 35.72 -27.40 -2.58
C SER A 145 36.87 -27.81 -3.47
N ARG A 146 36.87 -27.30 -4.71
CA ARG A 146 37.93 -27.56 -5.67
C ARG A 146 38.08 -26.33 -6.57
N ILE A 147 39.32 -25.92 -6.79
CA ILE A 147 39.67 -24.90 -7.80
C ILE A 147 40.74 -25.52 -8.66
N ILE A 148 40.56 -25.52 -9.97
CA ILE A 148 41.48 -26.07 -10.95
C ILE A 148 41.65 -25.11 -12.10
N ASP A 149 42.77 -25.20 -12.82
CA ASP A 149 42.96 -24.52 -14.08
C ASP A 149 42.01 -25.07 -15.14
N TYR A 150 41.42 -24.21 -15.94
CA TYR A 150 40.46 -24.53 -16.96
C TYR A 150 40.67 -23.69 -18.22
N ASN A 151 41.05 -24.37 -19.31
CA ASN A 151 41.34 -23.72 -20.58
C ASN A 151 40.29 -24.02 -21.66
N GLY A 152 39.18 -24.66 -21.31
CA GLY A 152 38.08 -24.99 -22.23
C GLY A 152 37.10 -23.85 -22.38
N GLN A 153 36.10 -24.04 -23.23
CA GLN A 153 34.93 -23.15 -23.32
C GLN A 153 33.98 -23.45 -22.15
N ALA A 154 33.76 -22.47 -21.30
CA ALA A 154 32.85 -22.61 -20.17
C ALA A 154 31.39 -22.61 -20.64
N PRO A 155 30.55 -23.54 -20.16
CA PRO A 155 29.13 -23.60 -20.52
C PRO A 155 28.31 -22.48 -19.90
N TYR A 156 28.80 -21.86 -18.86
CA TYR A 156 28.28 -20.69 -18.12
C TYR A 156 29.45 -20.04 -17.38
N SER A 157 29.22 -18.88 -16.80
CA SER A 157 30.22 -18.25 -15.91
C SER A 157 29.92 -18.53 -14.44
N THR A 158 28.64 -18.49 -14.05
CA THR A 158 28.17 -18.88 -12.72
C THR A 158 26.97 -19.80 -12.84
N LYS A 159 26.95 -20.84 -12.00
CA LYS A 159 25.75 -21.67 -11.77
C LYS A 159 25.57 -21.85 -10.26
N ILE A 160 24.41 -21.47 -9.77
CA ILE A 160 23.94 -21.74 -8.42
C ILE A 160 22.92 -22.87 -8.52
N GLU A 161 23.15 -23.97 -7.80
CA GLU A 161 22.23 -25.09 -7.76
C GLU A 161 21.91 -25.46 -6.32
N PHE A 162 20.65 -25.74 -6.01
CA PHE A 162 20.23 -26.06 -4.65
C PHE A 162 18.96 -26.90 -4.60
N VAL A 163 18.79 -27.58 -3.47
CA VAL A 163 17.57 -28.31 -3.11
C VAL A 163 17.03 -27.68 -1.83
N PRO A 164 15.91 -26.95 -1.87
CA PRO A 164 15.30 -26.38 -0.67
C PRO A 164 14.98 -27.44 0.38
N SER A 165 15.25 -27.16 1.64
CA SER A 165 14.97 -28.12 2.71
C SER A 165 13.52 -28.04 3.16
N LYS A 166 12.82 -29.17 3.13
CA LYS A 166 11.43 -29.33 3.61
C LYS A 166 11.22 -28.88 5.06
N LYS A 167 12.29 -28.70 5.81
CA LYS A 167 12.24 -28.32 7.22
C LYS A 167 11.82 -26.87 7.44
N TYR A 168 12.04 -25.99 6.45
CA TYR A 168 11.90 -24.54 6.63
C TYR A 168 10.73 -23.96 5.84
N PHE A 169 10.07 -24.74 5.00
CA PHE A 169 8.96 -24.30 4.16
C PHE A 169 7.73 -25.19 4.38
N GLU A 170 6.54 -24.57 4.32
CA GLU A 170 5.28 -25.30 4.41
C GLU A 170 5.05 -26.19 3.19
N SER A 171 5.46 -25.71 2.02
CA SER A 171 5.43 -26.43 0.75
C SER A 171 6.75 -26.26 0.01
N ASN A 172 7.24 -27.32 -0.64
CA ASN A 172 8.44 -27.23 -1.50
C ASN A 172 8.12 -26.87 -2.96
N GLN A 173 6.88 -26.49 -3.25
CA GLN A 173 6.49 -26.07 -4.61
C GLN A 173 6.99 -24.67 -4.89
N ILE A 174 7.67 -24.49 -6.04
CA ILE A 174 8.06 -23.17 -6.54
C ILE A 174 6.86 -22.50 -7.23
N ASN A 175 6.59 -21.26 -6.91
CA ASN A 175 5.62 -20.46 -7.65
C ASN A 175 6.21 -20.03 -9.01
N LEU A 176 5.95 -20.85 -10.03
CA LEU A 176 6.50 -20.65 -11.36
C LEU A 176 6.04 -19.34 -12.01
N ASP A 177 4.84 -18.85 -11.67
CA ASP A 177 4.32 -17.61 -12.26
C ASP A 177 5.09 -16.39 -11.77
N ARG A 178 5.54 -16.39 -10.51
CA ARG A 178 6.45 -15.35 -10.02
C ARG A 178 7.77 -15.34 -10.80
N ILE A 179 8.36 -16.50 -11.05
CA ILE A 179 9.61 -16.60 -11.81
C ILE A 179 9.39 -16.18 -13.27
N ARG A 180 8.29 -16.62 -13.90
CA ARG A 180 7.90 -16.17 -15.25
C ARG A 180 7.75 -14.67 -15.32
N LYS A 181 7.06 -14.05 -14.36
CA LYS A 181 6.91 -12.60 -14.28
C LYS A 181 8.26 -11.89 -14.22
N ARG A 182 9.21 -12.39 -13.41
CA ARG A 182 10.57 -11.85 -13.30
C ARG A 182 11.31 -11.91 -14.64
N LEU A 183 11.34 -13.08 -15.29
CA LEU A 183 12.01 -13.26 -16.58
C LEU A 183 11.36 -12.44 -17.69
N THR A 184 10.03 -12.35 -17.72
CA THR A 184 9.29 -11.54 -18.68
C THR A 184 9.61 -10.04 -18.50
N THR A 185 9.63 -9.54 -17.27
CA THR A 185 9.99 -8.15 -16.98
C THR A 185 11.44 -7.87 -17.42
N ALA A 186 12.37 -8.74 -17.05
CA ALA A 186 13.78 -8.59 -17.43
C ALA A 186 13.98 -8.60 -18.95
N SER A 187 13.28 -9.51 -19.68
CA SER A 187 13.34 -9.58 -21.14
C SER A 187 12.80 -8.33 -21.83
N ALA A 188 11.77 -7.71 -21.23
CA ALA A 188 11.16 -6.50 -21.76
C ALA A 188 12.01 -5.23 -21.51
N GLU A 189 12.80 -5.22 -20.46
CA GLU A 189 13.54 -4.03 -20.02
C GLU A 189 15.00 -4.01 -20.47
N LEU A 190 15.62 -5.16 -20.62
CA LEU A 190 16.97 -5.31 -21.12
C LEU A 190 17.04 -5.34 -22.66
N ASN A 191 18.23 -5.34 -23.19
CA ASN A 191 18.44 -5.30 -24.64
C ASN A 191 17.93 -6.55 -25.34
N SER A 192 17.59 -6.42 -26.63
CA SER A 192 17.03 -7.52 -27.47
C SER A 192 18.02 -8.66 -27.75
N ASP A 193 19.31 -8.48 -27.45
CA ASP A 193 20.36 -9.50 -27.59
C ASP A 193 20.48 -10.42 -26.38
N MET A 194 19.62 -10.23 -25.38
CA MET A 194 19.53 -11.07 -24.18
C MET A 194 18.73 -12.34 -24.46
N TYR A 195 19.17 -13.45 -23.87
CA TYR A 195 18.51 -14.74 -23.98
C TYR A 195 18.14 -15.27 -22.59
N PHE A 196 16.83 -15.30 -22.32
CA PHE A 196 16.28 -15.81 -21.08
C PHE A 196 15.54 -17.12 -21.34
N VAL A 197 15.87 -18.15 -20.58
CA VAL A 197 15.24 -19.46 -20.69
C VAL A 197 14.87 -20.01 -19.31
N MET A 198 13.72 -20.65 -19.23
CA MET A 198 13.30 -21.43 -18.08
C MET A 198 12.99 -22.86 -18.51
N MET A 199 13.52 -23.81 -17.79
CA MET A 199 13.21 -25.24 -17.92
C MET A 199 12.43 -25.69 -16.68
N VAL A 200 11.29 -26.33 -16.88
CA VAL A 200 10.51 -26.95 -15.79
C VAL A 200 10.31 -28.43 -16.17
N GLY A 201 11.09 -29.32 -15.56
CA GLY A 201 11.25 -30.68 -16.07
C GLY A 201 11.75 -30.63 -17.52
N ASP A 202 11.02 -31.25 -18.44
CA ASP A 202 11.36 -31.28 -19.87
C ASP A 202 10.80 -30.10 -20.68
N LYS A 203 10.02 -29.23 -20.04
CA LYS A 203 9.38 -28.08 -20.74
C LYS A 203 10.32 -26.89 -20.77
N LYS A 204 10.60 -26.39 -21.98
CA LYS A 204 11.40 -25.18 -22.21
C LYS A 204 10.52 -23.98 -22.53
N GLU A 205 10.74 -22.88 -21.83
CA GLU A 205 10.12 -21.58 -22.09
C GLU A 205 11.22 -20.56 -22.38
N VAL A 206 11.02 -19.72 -23.41
CA VAL A 206 11.95 -18.65 -23.79
C VAL A 206 11.25 -17.31 -23.63
N PHE A 207 11.94 -16.32 -23.07
CA PHE A 207 11.40 -15.00 -22.80
C PHE A 207 12.13 -13.97 -23.66
N ASN A 208 11.38 -13.33 -24.58
CA ASN A 208 11.89 -12.35 -25.54
C ASN A 208 10.88 -11.24 -25.80
N ARG A 209 10.07 -10.90 -24.82
CA ARG A 209 8.99 -9.92 -24.96
C ARG A 209 9.56 -8.50 -25.13
N THR A 210 9.02 -7.75 -26.09
CA THR A 210 9.34 -6.33 -26.22
C THR A 210 8.73 -5.52 -25.07
N ARG A 211 9.31 -4.34 -24.78
CA ARG A 211 8.78 -3.46 -23.72
C ARG A 211 7.34 -3.03 -24.00
N LEU A 212 7.00 -2.75 -25.25
CA LEU A 212 5.64 -2.36 -25.66
C LEU A 212 4.65 -3.52 -25.47
N ASP A 213 5.04 -4.74 -25.88
CA ASP A 213 4.16 -5.92 -25.70
C ASP A 213 3.97 -6.27 -24.24
N HIS A 214 5.02 -6.11 -23.44
CA HIS A 214 4.93 -6.27 -21.99
C HIS A 214 3.98 -5.24 -21.37
N PHE A 215 4.14 -3.97 -21.72
CA PHE A 215 3.26 -2.90 -21.28
C PHE A 215 1.80 -3.17 -21.65
N LYS A 216 1.53 -3.53 -22.92
CA LYS A 216 0.18 -3.86 -23.38
C LYS A 216 -0.43 -5.00 -22.58
N ALA A 217 0.31 -6.10 -22.40
CA ALA A 217 -0.17 -7.27 -21.68
C ALA A 217 -0.44 -7.00 -20.20
N GLU A 218 0.51 -6.34 -19.50
CA GLU A 218 0.37 -6.07 -18.08
C GLU A 218 -0.71 -5.01 -17.78
N CYS A 219 -0.99 -4.12 -18.73
CA CYS A 219 -2.00 -3.08 -18.58
C CYS A 219 -3.35 -3.39 -19.25
N ASP A 220 -3.60 -4.63 -19.66
CA ASP A 220 -4.84 -5.09 -20.33
C ASP A 220 -5.18 -4.22 -21.56
N ILE A 221 -4.18 -3.83 -22.33
CA ILE A 221 -4.38 -3.10 -23.58
C ILE A 221 -4.56 -4.13 -24.68
N PRO A 222 -5.71 -4.15 -25.40
CA PRO A 222 -5.95 -5.12 -26.47
C PRO A 222 -4.88 -5.04 -27.55
N ALA A 223 -4.34 -6.20 -27.96
CA ALA A 223 -3.27 -6.27 -28.95
C ALA A 223 -3.70 -5.78 -30.34
N ASP A 224 -4.97 -5.95 -30.67
CA ASP A 224 -5.61 -5.58 -31.94
C ASP A 224 -5.94 -4.07 -32.05
N LYS A 225 -5.87 -3.33 -30.94
CA LYS A 225 -6.13 -1.88 -30.95
C LYS A 225 -4.84 -1.10 -31.16
N PRO A 226 -4.85 -0.07 -32.03
CA PRO A 226 -3.72 0.84 -32.14
C PRO A 226 -3.54 1.56 -30.80
N PHE A 227 -2.33 1.50 -30.27
CA PHE A 227 -1.97 2.14 -29.03
C PHE A 227 -0.53 2.63 -29.11
N GLU A 228 -0.37 3.93 -29.19
CA GLU A 228 0.92 4.61 -29.15
C GLU A 228 1.11 5.27 -27.77
N PRO A 229 2.02 4.75 -26.95
CA PRO A 229 2.27 5.38 -25.66
C PRO A 229 3.08 6.66 -25.80
N ILE A 230 2.79 7.62 -24.93
CA ILE A 230 3.67 8.76 -24.70
C ILE A 230 4.81 8.28 -23.82
N ILE A 231 6.04 8.63 -24.19
CA ILE A 231 7.24 8.21 -23.48
C ILE A 231 7.87 9.41 -22.80
N LEU A 232 7.99 9.34 -21.47
CA LEU A 232 8.81 10.24 -20.68
C LEU A 232 10.09 9.51 -20.29
N SER A 233 11.24 10.08 -20.60
CA SER A 233 12.53 9.49 -20.24
C SER A 233 13.42 10.55 -19.61
N ALA A 234 13.84 10.28 -18.39
CA ALA A 234 14.74 11.15 -17.64
C ALA A 234 15.95 10.36 -17.14
N THR A 235 17.14 10.78 -17.57
CA THR A 235 18.40 10.19 -17.15
C THR A 235 19.19 11.20 -16.34
N ASN A 236 19.73 10.77 -15.21
CA ASN A 236 20.62 11.56 -14.39
C ASN A 236 21.84 10.70 -13.98
N LYS A 237 22.98 10.97 -14.58
CA LYS A 237 24.17 10.13 -14.50
C LYS A 237 23.84 8.71 -14.99
N GLU A 238 23.85 7.74 -14.09
CA GLU A 238 23.58 6.33 -14.38
C GLU A 238 22.16 5.92 -14.03
N GLU A 239 21.45 6.75 -13.25
CA GLU A 239 20.07 6.49 -12.90
C GLU A 239 19.11 6.91 -14.01
N LYS A 240 18.03 6.18 -14.16
CA LYS A 240 17.03 6.41 -15.20
C LYS A 240 15.63 6.23 -14.64
N PHE A 241 14.73 7.13 -15.04
CA PHE A 241 13.29 6.97 -14.82
C PHE A 241 12.59 7.13 -16.16
N GLU A 242 12.00 6.06 -16.64
CA GLU A 242 11.20 6.04 -17.85
C GLU A 242 9.74 5.73 -17.52
N VAL A 243 8.85 6.36 -18.26
CA VAL A 243 7.41 6.10 -18.19
C VAL A 243 6.87 6.00 -19.61
N MET A 244 6.20 4.90 -19.89
CA MET A 244 5.33 4.74 -21.06
C MET A 244 3.89 4.87 -20.57
N PHE A 245 3.11 5.78 -21.11
CA PHE A 245 1.71 5.94 -20.67
C PHE A 245 0.79 6.32 -21.82
N GLY A 246 -0.48 6.06 -21.63
CA GLY A 246 -1.55 6.47 -22.54
C GLY A 246 -2.91 6.20 -21.90
N TYR A 247 -3.97 6.45 -22.64
CA TYR A 247 -5.33 6.31 -22.14
C TYR A 247 -6.12 5.38 -23.05
N VAL A 248 -6.85 4.45 -22.42
CA VAL A 248 -7.78 3.55 -23.10
C VAL A 248 -9.23 3.98 -22.84
N ASP A 249 -10.09 3.72 -23.83
CA ASP A 249 -11.52 4.04 -23.76
C ASP A 249 -12.31 2.72 -23.75
N ASP A 250 -12.10 1.92 -22.71
CA ASP A 250 -12.69 0.58 -22.55
C ASP A 250 -13.83 0.54 -21.51
N GLY A 251 -14.28 1.71 -21.05
CA GLY A 251 -15.27 1.83 -19.98
C GLY A 251 -14.73 1.53 -18.57
N VAL A 252 -13.44 1.21 -18.45
CA VAL A 252 -12.78 0.95 -17.16
C VAL A 252 -12.51 2.25 -16.43
N LYS A 253 -12.98 2.35 -15.19
CA LYS A 253 -12.97 3.58 -14.40
C LYS A 253 -11.66 3.88 -13.67
N GLY A 254 -10.64 3.02 -13.77
CA GLY A 254 -9.42 3.13 -12.99
C GLY A 254 -8.16 3.25 -13.81
N ALA A 255 -7.09 3.74 -13.19
CA ALA A 255 -5.74 3.60 -13.72
C ALA A 255 -5.25 2.16 -13.53
N LYS A 256 -4.54 1.62 -14.51
CA LYS A 256 -3.71 0.44 -14.35
C LYS A 256 -2.26 0.82 -14.58
N VAL A 257 -1.47 0.77 -13.52
CA VAL A 257 -0.06 1.18 -13.53
C VAL A 257 0.78 0.02 -13.05
N VAL A 258 1.75 -0.35 -13.84
CA VAL A 258 2.74 -1.37 -13.54
C VAL A 258 4.08 -0.70 -13.39
N SER A 259 4.93 -1.20 -12.52
CA SER A 259 6.25 -0.63 -12.32
C SER A 259 7.30 -1.68 -12.00
N SER A 260 8.55 -1.34 -12.35
CA SER A 260 9.74 -2.07 -11.96
C SER A 260 10.81 -1.14 -11.44
N VAL A 261 11.66 -1.64 -10.55
CA VAL A 261 12.84 -0.93 -10.03
C VAL A 261 14.01 -1.89 -10.08
N ASN A 262 15.05 -1.55 -10.85
CA ASN A 262 16.23 -2.42 -11.05
C ASN A 262 15.82 -3.85 -11.44
N LEU A 263 14.96 -3.98 -12.44
CA LEU A 263 14.35 -5.23 -12.94
C LEU A 263 13.44 -5.97 -11.94
N LEU A 264 13.19 -5.41 -10.75
CA LEU A 264 12.27 -5.96 -9.77
C LEU A 264 10.85 -5.44 -10.05
N PRO A 265 9.85 -6.28 -10.35
CA PRO A 265 8.46 -5.85 -10.37
C PRO A 265 8.05 -5.31 -9.00
N VAL A 266 7.41 -4.14 -8.97
CA VAL A 266 6.93 -3.49 -7.75
C VAL A 266 5.41 -3.51 -7.75
N ASP A 267 4.83 -4.42 -6.99
CA ASP A 267 3.38 -4.68 -7.03
C ASP A 267 2.57 -3.64 -6.26
N ARG A 268 3.19 -2.88 -5.35
CA ARG A 268 2.54 -1.83 -4.56
C ARG A 268 2.98 -0.45 -5.01
N LEU A 269 2.01 0.43 -5.18
CA LEU A 269 2.26 1.81 -5.58
C LEU A 269 3.15 2.53 -4.55
N GLY A 270 4.33 2.99 -4.97
CA GLY A 270 5.33 3.67 -4.15
C GLY A 270 5.44 5.15 -4.45
N THR A 271 6.53 5.77 -3.98
CA THR A 271 6.78 7.21 -4.17
C THR A 271 6.89 7.58 -5.65
N HIS A 272 7.54 6.76 -6.48
CA HIS A 272 7.68 6.97 -7.92
C HIS A 272 6.33 7.08 -8.65
N TYR A 273 5.36 6.23 -8.27
CA TYR A 273 4.00 6.32 -8.78
C TYR A 273 3.34 7.66 -8.40
N ASN A 274 3.42 8.05 -7.13
CA ASN A 274 2.81 9.31 -6.68
C ASN A 274 3.42 10.51 -7.41
N VAL A 275 4.74 10.52 -7.60
CA VAL A 275 5.45 11.56 -8.34
C VAL A 275 4.94 11.64 -9.78
N PHE A 276 4.88 10.52 -10.50
CA PHE A 276 4.36 10.49 -11.86
C PHE A 276 2.91 10.99 -11.95
N ILE A 277 2.03 10.51 -11.08
CA ILE A 277 0.62 10.92 -11.06
C ILE A 277 0.46 12.42 -10.73
N ASP A 278 1.25 12.93 -9.78
CA ASP A 278 1.21 14.36 -9.43
C ASP A 278 1.71 15.22 -10.61
N THR A 279 2.76 14.79 -11.31
CA THR A 279 3.25 15.46 -12.54
C THR A 279 2.17 15.51 -13.62
N LEU A 280 1.54 14.38 -13.93
CA LEU A 280 0.43 14.37 -14.91
C LEU A 280 -0.74 15.26 -14.50
N LYS A 281 -1.16 15.20 -13.23
CA LYS A 281 -2.24 16.08 -12.72
C LYS A 281 -1.89 17.54 -12.89
N THR A 282 -0.69 17.93 -12.49
CA THR A 282 -0.22 19.32 -12.59
C THR A 282 -0.22 19.79 -14.03
N PHE A 283 0.33 19.00 -14.93
CA PHE A 283 0.37 19.29 -16.36
C PHE A 283 -1.05 19.48 -16.94
N PHE A 284 -1.92 18.47 -16.83
CA PHE A 284 -3.25 18.54 -17.43
C PHE A 284 -4.14 19.63 -16.80
N LEU A 285 -4.03 19.90 -15.49
CA LEU A 285 -4.76 20.99 -14.86
C LEU A 285 -4.26 22.38 -15.35
N SER A 286 -2.96 22.52 -15.60
CA SER A 286 -2.41 23.75 -16.19
C SER A 286 -2.94 23.98 -17.61
N LYS A 287 -3.00 22.92 -18.43
CA LYS A 287 -3.55 22.97 -19.80
C LYS A 287 -5.06 23.18 -19.81
N ALA A 288 -5.80 22.57 -18.87
CA ALA A 288 -7.23 22.81 -18.69
C ALA A 288 -7.51 24.29 -18.45
N LYS A 289 -6.73 24.94 -17.57
CA LYS A 289 -6.84 26.38 -17.33
C LYS A 289 -6.56 27.21 -18.60
N LYS A 290 -5.53 26.81 -19.38
CA LYS A 290 -5.16 27.49 -20.63
C LYS A 290 -6.23 27.38 -21.72
N TYR A 291 -6.83 26.19 -21.87
CA TYR A 291 -7.78 25.90 -22.94
C TYR A 291 -9.26 25.98 -22.52
N GLY A 292 -9.57 26.34 -21.27
CA GLY A 292 -10.93 26.56 -20.77
C GLY A 292 -11.72 25.28 -20.38
N PHE A 293 -11.06 24.14 -20.16
CA PHE A 293 -11.70 22.90 -19.73
C PHE A 293 -11.90 22.84 -18.21
N LYS A 294 -12.93 22.10 -17.77
CA LYS A 294 -13.29 21.98 -16.35
C LYS A 294 -13.39 20.52 -15.90
N PHE A 295 -12.43 20.06 -15.09
CA PHE A 295 -12.40 18.75 -14.46
C PHE A 295 -11.54 18.78 -13.20
N LEU A 296 -11.51 17.68 -12.44
CA LEU A 296 -10.69 17.56 -11.22
C LEU A 296 -9.41 16.74 -11.52
N GLY A 297 -8.36 16.95 -10.74
CA GLY A 297 -7.14 16.18 -10.86
C GLY A 297 -7.33 14.65 -10.77
N ALA A 298 -8.36 14.19 -10.05
CA ALA A 298 -8.71 12.77 -10.01
C ALA A 298 -9.24 12.21 -11.35
N ASP A 299 -9.74 13.07 -12.24
CA ASP A 299 -10.26 12.62 -13.53
C ASP A 299 -9.15 12.29 -14.52
N THR A 300 -7.95 12.87 -14.33
CA THR A 300 -6.77 12.62 -15.17
C THR A 300 -6.21 11.22 -15.09
N VAL A 301 -6.64 10.41 -14.12
CA VAL A 301 -6.20 9.01 -13.99
C VAL A 301 -7.23 8.01 -14.53
N VAL A 302 -8.35 8.48 -15.06
CA VAL A 302 -9.40 7.60 -15.58
C VAL A 302 -9.00 7.06 -16.95
N GLY A 303 -8.98 5.74 -17.09
CA GLY A 303 -8.50 5.06 -18.29
C GLY A 303 -6.98 5.09 -18.48
N LEU A 304 -6.22 5.66 -17.53
CA LEU A 304 -4.76 5.69 -17.60
C LEU A 304 -4.18 4.28 -17.59
N ARG A 305 -3.27 4.04 -18.52
CA ARG A 305 -2.39 2.88 -18.57
C ARG A 305 -0.96 3.40 -18.53
N ALA A 306 -0.14 2.87 -17.61
CA ALA A 306 1.24 3.32 -17.52
C ALA A 306 2.18 2.18 -17.08
N TYR A 307 3.38 2.20 -17.63
CA TYR A 307 4.49 1.35 -17.24
C TYR A 307 5.68 2.21 -16.82
N LEU A 308 6.08 2.10 -15.57
CA LEU A 308 7.15 2.86 -14.95
C LEU A 308 8.38 1.97 -14.78
N VAL A 309 9.49 2.36 -15.36
CA VAL A 309 10.77 1.64 -15.28
C VAL A 309 11.81 2.55 -14.63
N LEU A 310 12.37 2.08 -13.52
CA LEU A 310 13.37 2.83 -12.77
C LEU A 310 14.66 2.03 -12.62
N TYR A 311 15.77 2.72 -12.86
CA TYR A 311 17.12 2.27 -12.54
C TYR A 311 17.71 3.24 -11.52
N LEU A 312 17.84 2.81 -10.27
CA LEU A 312 18.29 3.64 -9.15
C LEU A 312 19.53 3.01 -8.50
N ILE A 313 20.47 3.87 -8.11
CA ILE A 313 21.67 3.44 -7.38
C ILE A 313 21.27 3.02 -5.96
N GLU A 314 20.38 3.78 -5.30
CA GLU A 314 19.95 3.54 -3.93
C GLU A 314 18.42 3.41 -3.82
N PRO A 315 17.81 2.32 -4.32
CA PRO A 315 16.39 2.11 -4.09
C PRO A 315 16.13 1.74 -2.63
N LYS A 316 15.18 2.44 -1.99
CA LYS A 316 14.73 2.17 -0.63
C LYS A 316 13.35 1.53 -0.68
N PHE A 317 13.22 0.34 -0.09
CA PHE A 317 11.96 -0.39 -0.05
C PHE A 317 11.37 -0.41 1.36
N SER A 318 10.05 -0.54 1.47
CA SER A 318 9.35 -0.59 2.76
C SER A 318 9.43 -1.94 3.47
N GLY A 319 10.07 -2.94 2.88
CA GLY A 319 10.22 -4.28 3.46
C GLY A 319 11.20 -5.14 2.69
N GLN A 320 11.55 -6.31 3.24
CA GLN A 320 12.49 -7.26 2.64
C GLN A 320 11.99 -7.83 1.30
N THR A 321 10.68 -7.97 1.13
CA THR A 321 10.03 -8.44 -0.11
C THR A 321 10.08 -7.43 -1.25
N LYS A 322 10.61 -6.23 -1.03
CA LYS A 322 10.84 -5.17 -2.03
C LYS A 322 9.58 -4.75 -2.83
N GLU A 323 8.38 -4.96 -2.29
CA GLU A 323 7.11 -4.74 -2.98
C GLU A 323 6.76 -3.27 -3.21
N ARG A 324 7.33 -2.34 -2.43
CA ARG A 324 7.00 -0.91 -2.47
C ARG A 324 8.23 -0.04 -2.34
N LEU A 325 8.46 0.83 -3.32
CA LEU A 325 9.53 1.83 -3.27
C LEU A 325 9.18 2.96 -2.29
N ALA A 326 10.10 3.27 -1.37
CA ALA A 326 9.94 4.20 -0.26
C ALA A 326 10.96 5.36 -0.23
N ASN A 327 11.66 5.61 -1.34
CA ASN A 327 12.51 6.78 -1.50
C ASN A 327 11.75 8.07 -1.21
N ARG A 328 12.42 9.13 -0.79
CA ARG A 328 11.79 10.44 -0.54
C ARG A 328 11.31 11.07 -1.85
N LYS A 329 10.24 11.86 -1.79
CA LYS A 329 9.72 12.56 -2.99
C LYS A 329 10.79 13.47 -3.61
N SER A 330 11.59 14.15 -2.79
CA SER A 330 12.69 15.02 -3.22
C SER A 330 13.77 14.30 -4.06
N ASP A 331 13.94 12.99 -3.90
CA ASP A 331 14.90 12.21 -4.67
C ASP A 331 14.51 12.16 -6.17
N PHE A 332 13.26 12.48 -6.49
CA PHE A 332 12.67 12.47 -7.84
C PHE A 332 12.57 13.86 -8.49
N ASP A 333 12.83 14.96 -7.77
CA ASP A 333 12.67 16.33 -8.31
C ASP A 333 13.49 16.54 -9.60
N LYS A 334 14.67 15.91 -9.70
CA LYS A 334 15.52 15.90 -10.89
C LYS A 334 14.85 15.29 -12.13
N TYR A 335 13.98 14.29 -11.94
CA TYR A 335 13.24 13.64 -13.02
C TYR A 335 11.96 14.40 -13.37
N VAL A 336 11.25 14.93 -12.36
CA VAL A 336 10.03 15.72 -12.54
C VAL A 336 10.27 16.88 -13.48
N LYS A 337 11.36 17.65 -13.29
CA LYS A 337 11.71 18.76 -14.15
C LYS A 337 11.89 18.36 -15.63
N ILE A 338 12.48 17.18 -15.88
CA ILE A 338 12.65 16.66 -17.24
C ILE A 338 11.31 16.21 -17.82
N PHE A 339 10.48 15.56 -17.01
CA PHE A 339 9.14 15.14 -17.42
C PHE A 339 8.23 16.32 -17.76
N ASP A 340 8.25 17.39 -16.94
CA ASP A 340 7.51 18.62 -17.22
C ASP A 340 7.93 19.22 -18.56
N ASN A 341 9.24 19.34 -18.83
CA ASN A 341 9.74 19.85 -20.12
C ASN A 341 9.30 18.95 -21.29
N THR A 342 9.34 17.63 -21.12
CA THR A 342 8.92 16.68 -22.17
C THR A 342 7.44 16.76 -22.46
N LEU A 343 6.60 16.90 -21.42
CA LEU A 343 5.15 17.09 -21.55
C LEU A 343 4.81 18.44 -22.20
N GLU A 344 5.54 19.50 -21.87
CA GLU A 344 5.38 20.80 -22.53
C GLU A 344 5.74 20.71 -24.02
N ALA A 345 6.89 20.10 -24.36
CA ALA A 345 7.31 19.89 -25.75
C ALA A 345 6.31 19.01 -26.52
N TRP A 346 5.75 17.99 -25.90
CA TRP A 346 4.68 17.21 -26.49
C TRP A 346 3.44 18.04 -26.77
N CYS A 347 3.02 18.90 -25.83
CA CYS A 347 1.88 19.79 -26.00
C CYS A 347 2.10 20.83 -27.12
N GLU A 348 3.33 21.29 -27.30
CA GLU A 348 3.70 22.21 -28.40
C GLU A 348 3.67 21.51 -29.76
N LYS A 349 4.15 20.26 -29.82
CA LYS A 349 4.19 19.46 -31.04
C LYS A 349 2.80 19.00 -31.48
N ASP A 350 1.96 18.59 -30.54
CA ASP A 350 0.63 18.06 -30.81
C ASP A 350 -0.41 18.58 -29.78
N PRO A 351 -0.78 19.85 -29.90
CA PRO A 351 -1.76 20.45 -28.99
C PRO A 351 -3.16 19.83 -29.10
N ASP A 352 -3.50 19.24 -30.23
CA ASP A 352 -4.82 18.64 -30.45
C ASP A 352 -4.93 17.28 -29.77
N ALA A 353 -3.87 16.48 -29.72
CA ALA A 353 -3.83 15.30 -28.88
C ALA A 353 -4.03 15.63 -27.40
N VAL A 354 -3.38 16.69 -26.90
CA VAL A 354 -3.57 17.13 -25.51
C VAL A 354 -5.01 17.58 -25.28
N LYS A 355 -5.60 18.39 -26.17
CA LYS A 355 -7.01 18.82 -26.06
C LYS A 355 -7.97 17.62 -26.05
N SER A 356 -7.72 16.62 -26.88
CA SER A 356 -8.53 15.40 -26.90
C SER A 356 -8.58 14.69 -25.54
N TYR A 357 -7.45 14.65 -24.81
CA TYR A 357 -7.45 14.14 -23.43
C TYR A 357 -8.21 15.06 -22.46
N LEU A 358 -8.06 16.37 -22.57
CA LEU A 358 -8.81 17.33 -21.73
C LEU A 358 -10.33 17.19 -21.94
N GLU A 359 -10.77 17.03 -23.19
CA GLU A 359 -12.17 16.76 -23.53
C GLU A 359 -12.70 15.47 -22.90
N LYS A 360 -11.91 14.39 -22.95
CA LYS A 360 -12.25 13.12 -22.30
C LYS A 360 -12.42 13.29 -20.78
N PHE A 361 -11.53 14.00 -20.12
CA PHE A 361 -11.60 14.25 -18.68
C PHE A 361 -12.83 15.09 -18.31
N GLU A 362 -13.11 16.14 -19.08
CA GLU A 362 -14.30 16.96 -18.87
C GLU A 362 -15.59 16.16 -19.13
N LEU A 363 -15.65 15.38 -20.20
CA LEU A 363 -16.79 14.53 -20.52
C LEU A 363 -17.05 13.50 -19.41
N TYR A 364 -15.97 12.91 -18.87
CA TYR A 364 -16.06 11.99 -17.74
C TYR A 364 -16.61 12.70 -16.51
N ARG A 365 -16.14 13.90 -16.20
CA ARG A 365 -16.64 14.74 -15.10
C ARG A 365 -18.14 15.03 -15.29
N LYS A 366 -18.56 15.49 -16.46
CA LYS A 366 -19.96 15.74 -16.80
C LYS A 366 -20.83 14.48 -16.64
N LYS A 367 -20.33 13.30 -17.03
CA LYS A 367 -21.03 12.01 -16.80
C LYS A 367 -21.18 11.66 -15.32
N ILE A 368 -20.20 11.96 -14.47
CA ILE A 368 -20.32 11.78 -13.02
C ILE A 368 -21.35 12.76 -12.46
N GLU A 369 -21.25 14.03 -12.80
CA GLU A 369 -22.16 15.08 -12.33
C GLU A 369 -23.58 14.81 -12.76
N SER A 370 -23.82 14.44 -14.01
CA SER A 370 -25.16 14.07 -14.50
C SER A 370 -25.73 12.81 -13.84
N LYS A 371 -24.91 11.81 -13.53
CA LYS A 371 -25.33 10.63 -12.76
C LYS A 371 -25.68 10.99 -11.31
N ASN A 372 -24.95 11.94 -10.73
CA ASN A 372 -25.24 12.44 -9.39
C ASN A 372 -26.53 13.27 -9.38
N LEU A 373 -26.76 14.10 -10.40
CA LEU A 373 -28.00 14.84 -10.58
C LEU A 373 -29.23 13.92 -10.82
N LYS A 374 -29.12 12.90 -11.69
CA LYS A 374 -30.17 11.90 -11.89
C LYS A 374 -30.46 11.04 -10.65
N LYS A 375 -29.48 10.85 -9.76
CA LYS A 375 -29.69 10.22 -8.46
C LYS A 375 -30.40 11.14 -7.46
N GLN A 376 -30.35 12.46 -7.66
CA GLN A 376 -31.09 13.43 -6.85
C GLN A 376 -32.57 13.52 -7.26
N ASP A 377 -32.90 13.33 -8.55
CA ASP A 377 -34.28 13.39 -9.06
C ASP A 377 -35.12 12.14 -8.80
N THR A 378 -34.50 10.99 -8.61
CA THR A 378 -35.21 9.80 -8.13
C THR A 378 -35.23 9.83 -6.60
N GLY A 379 -36.17 10.59 -6.04
CA GLY A 379 -36.44 10.64 -4.60
C GLY A 379 -36.74 9.29 -4.02
N GLY A 380 -35.74 8.56 -3.62
CA GLY A 380 -35.99 7.26 -3.04
C GLY A 380 -34.76 6.37 -2.88
N ARG A 381 -34.35 6.21 -1.63
CA ARG A 381 -33.96 4.93 -1.04
C ARG A 381 -32.99 4.05 -1.81
N ARG A 382 -31.76 4.24 -1.54
CA ARG A 382 -30.60 3.34 -1.44
C ARG A 382 -29.35 4.02 -1.93
N VAL A 383 -28.56 4.51 -0.99
CA VAL A 383 -27.14 4.80 -1.24
C VAL A 383 -26.50 3.49 -1.68
N SER A 384 -25.84 3.51 -2.84
CA SER A 384 -25.12 2.34 -3.35
C SER A 384 -24.15 1.85 -2.27
N THR A 385 -24.34 0.62 -1.81
CA THR A 385 -23.56 -0.05 -0.77
C THR A 385 -22.07 -0.24 -1.10
N LYS A 386 -21.64 0.20 -2.28
CA LYS A 386 -20.24 0.07 -2.73
C LYS A 386 -19.26 1.09 -2.14
N PHE A 387 -19.74 2.18 -1.53
CA PHE A 387 -18.87 3.29 -1.09
C PHE A 387 -18.99 3.66 0.38
N THR A 388 -19.89 3.07 1.15
CA THR A 388 -20.10 3.46 2.54
C THR A 388 -19.92 2.28 3.48
N LYS A 389 -19.18 2.51 4.55
CA LYS A 389 -19.16 1.66 5.75
C LYS A 389 -20.51 1.71 6.48
N LEU A 390 -21.46 2.51 5.97
CA LEU A 390 -22.79 2.71 6.55
C LEU A 390 -23.58 1.41 6.60
N ARG A 391 -24.02 1.05 7.79
CA ARG A 391 -25.05 0.04 8.00
C ARG A 391 -26.37 0.74 8.25
N ASP A 392 -27.11 0.99 7.16
CA ASP A 392 -28.33 1.79 7.16
C ASP A 392 -29.48 1.13 7.91
N CYS A 393 -30.49 1.93 8.30
CA CYS A 393 -31.75 1.45 8.84
C CYS A 393 -32.78 1.22 7.73
N THR A 394 -33.74 0.32 7.97
CA THR A 394 -34.76 -0.03 6.95
C THR A 394 -35.93 0.93 6.91
N LYS A 395 -36.26 1.58 8.03
CA LYS A 395 -37.32 2.60 8.09
C LYS A 395 -36.76 3.99 7.75
N PRO A 396 -37.52 4.85 7.07
CA PRO A 396 -37.16 6.25 6.89
C PRO A 396 -37.14 6.96 8.25
N HIS A 397 -36.36 8.05 8.32
CA HIS A 397 -36.29 8.90 9.50
C HIS A 397 -35.81 8.20 10.78
N GLY A 398 -34.89 7.23 10.63
CA GLY A 398 -34.24 6.58 11.78
C GLY A 398 -33.19 7.46 12.46
N GLU A 399 -32.38 6.85 13.31
CA GLU A 399 -31.30 7.51 14.03
C GLU A 399 -29.95 7.06 13.45
N LEU A 400 -29.08 8.00 13.08
CA LEU A 400 -27.72 7.74 12.60
C LEU A 400 -26.73 7.85 13.77
N TYR A 401 -26.02 6.78 14.08
CA TYR A 401 -24.92 6.76 15.03
C TYR A 401 -23.60 6.82 14.28
N ILE A 402 -22.81 7.84 14.53
CA ILE A 402 -21.44 8.01 14.05
C ILE A 402 -20.54 7.50 15.17
N VAL A 403 -19.77 6.44 14.89
CA VAL A 403 -18.95 5.76 15.90
C VAL A 403 -17.48 5.73 15.52
N GLU A 404 -16.59 5.71 16.51
CA GLU A 404 -15.16 5.65 16.29
C GLU A 404 -14.71 4.23 15.94
N GLY A 405 -14.19 4.05 14.71
CA GLY A 405 -13.53 2.82 14.29
C GLY A 405 -14.44 1.62 14.05
N ALA A 406 -13.85 0.59 13.45
CA ALA A 406 -14.57 -0.64 13.09
C ALA A 406 -14.90 -1.54 14.30
N SER A 407 -14.12 -1.44 15.40
CA SER A 407 -14.29 -2.29 16.58
C SER A 407 -15.53 -1.91 17.36
N ALA A 408 -15.69 -0.63 17.73
CA ALA A 408 -16.91 -0.12 18.36
C ALA A 408 -18.13 -0.27 17.43
N GLY A 409 -17.94 0.00 16.13
CA GLY A 409 -18.96 -0.21 15.10
C GLY A 409 -19.48 -1.64 15.04
N GLY A 410 -18.62 -2.65 15.18
CA GLY A 410 -19.01 -4.07 15.15
C GLY A 410 -19.95 -4.46 16.29
N SER A 411 -19.63 -4.06 17.52
CA SER A 411 -20.44 -4.37 18.71
C SER A 411 -21.80 -3.65 18.70
N ILE A 412 -21.85 -2.39 18.23
CA ILE A 412 -23.10 -1.63 18.09
C ILE A 412 -23.99 -2.22 16.99
N ILE A 413 -23.40 -2.65 15.86
CA ILE A 413 -24.13 -3.30 14.77
C ILE A 413 -24.86 -4.57 15.25
N GLN A 414 -24.24 -5.35 16.15
CA GLN A 414 -24.86 -6.56 16.70
C GLN A 414 -26.03 -6.26 17.66
N SER A 415 -26.01 -5.10 18.33
CA SER A 415 -27.00 -4.73 19.34
C SER A 415 -28.12 -3.82 18.84
N ARG A 416 -27.97 -3.27 17.62
CA ARG A 416 -28.92 -2.31 17.05
C ARG A 416 -30.26 -2.93 16.66
N ASP A 417 -31.30 -2.10 16.62
CA ASP A 417 -32.50 -2.39 15.85
C ASP A 417 -32.29 -1.96 14.39
N PRO A 418 -32.16 -2.90 13.42
CA PRO A 418 -31.95 -2.57 12.03
C PRO A 418 -33.05 -1.73 11.40
N SER A 419 -34.22 -1.69 12.01
CA SER A 419 -35.33 -0.88 11.50
C SER A 419 -35.19 0.61 11.82
N LYS A 420 -34.53 0.95 12.93
CA LYS A 420 -34.46 2.31 13.47
C LYS A 420 -33.06 2.91 13.47
N HIS A 421 -32.01 2.08 13.61
CA HIS A 421 -30.67 2.56 13.88
C HIS A 421 -29.74 2.30 12.69
N ALA A 422 -29.19 3.37 12.12
CA ALA A 422 -28.11 3.36 11.15
C ALA A 422 -26.77 3.57 11.87
N ILE A 423 -25.72 2.86 11.47
CA ILE A 423 -24.38 2.95 12.06
C ILE A 423 -23.37 3.32 10.99
N LEU A 424 -22.61 4.38 11.22
CA LEU A 424 -21.50 4.84 10.38
C LEU A 424 -20.19 4.81 11.18
N PRO A 425 -19.35 3.79 11.01
CA PRO A 425 -18.02 3.80 11.61
C PRO A 425 -17.10 4.74 10.84
N LEU A 426 -16.50 5.72 11.53
CA LEU A 426 -15.51 6.65 10.97
C LEU A 426 -14.16 6.47 11.68
N LYS A 427 -13.06 6.68 10.94
CA LYS A 427 -11.72 6.74 11.52
C LYS A 427 -11.46 8.17 12.00
N GLY A 428 -11.79 8.47 13.25
CA GLY A 428 -11.74 9.83 13.81
C GLY A 428 -10.40 10.54 13.66
N LYS A 429 -9.28 9.82 13.81
CA LYS A 429 -7.91 10.37 13.65
C LYS A 429 -7.56 10.79 12.21
N SER A 430 -8.36 10.43 11.21
CA SER A 430 -8.16 10.81 9.81
C SER A 430 -8.92 12.09 9.42
N ILE A 431 -9.73 12.66 10.30
CA ILE A 431 -10.37 13.95 10.07
C ILE A 431 -9.31 15.05 10.23
N PRO A 432 -8.96 15.79 9.16
CA PRO A 432 -7.85 16.72 9.20
C PRO A 432 -8.17 17.91 10.11
N ASN A 433 -7.12 18.54 10.62
CA ASN A 433 -7.24 19.85 11.25
C ASN A 433 -7.97 20.81 10.31
N ILE A 434 -9.06 21.37 10.78
CA ILE A 434 -10.00 22.19 10.01
C ILE A 434 -9.32 23.51 9.65
N THR A 435 -8.84 23.63 8.40
CA THR A 435 -8.22 24.86 7.89
C THR A 435 -9.07 25.58 6.86
N SER A 436 -9.96 24.87 6.14
CA SER A 436 -10.93 25.45 5.21
C SER A 436 -12.00 24.42 4.83
N ALA A 437 -13.20 24.87 4.46
CA ALA A 437 -14.29 24.01 3.97
C ALA A 437 -13.87 23.14 2.78
N LYS A 438 -13.03 23.67 1.87
CA LYS A 438 -12.52 22.95 0.71
C LYS A 438 -11.62 21.76 1.10
N ASN A 439 -10.78 21.92 2.11
CA ASN A 439 -9.89 20.85 2.60
C ASN A 439 -10.67 19.77 3.35
N ILE A 440 -11.75 20.14 4.03
CA ILE A 440 -12.63 19.21 4.75
C ILE A 440 -13.33 18.27 3.76
N LEU A 441 -13.86 18.79 2.64
CA LEU A 441 -14.57 18.02 1.62
C LEU A 441 -13.69 17.02 0.87
N ASN A 442 -12.37 17.22 0.83
CA ASN A 442 -11.43 16.28 0.23
C ASN A 442 -11.15 15.06 1.12
N ASN A 443 -11.62 15.06 2.36
CA ASN A 443 -11.45 13.93 3.28
C ASN A 443 -12.49 12.83 3.00
N THR A 444 -12.04 11.61 2.83
CA THR A 444 -12.90 10.46 2.49
C THR A 444 -13.95 10.17 3.58
N GLU A 445 -13.58 10.28 4.86
CA GLU A 445 -14.48 10.01 6.00
C GLU A 445 -15.59 11.09 6.07
N VAL A 446 -15.21 12.34 5.79
CA VAL A 446 -16.19 13.45 5.72
C VAL A 446 -17.11 13.27 4.50
N GLY A 447 -16.57 12.87 3.36
CA GLY A 447 -17.36 12.54 2.16
C GLY A 447 -18.39 11.44 2.45
N GLU A 448 -17.99 10.36 3.16
CA GLU A 448 -18.91 9.28 3.57
C GLU A 448 -20.01 9.81 4.51
N LEU A 449 -19.67 10.70 5.44
CA LEU A 449 -20.65 11.33 6.34
C LEU A 449 -21.67 12.15 5.58
N ILE A 450 -21.24 13.05 4.69
CA ILE A 450 -22.17 13.89 3.89
C ILE A 450 -23.06 13.04 3.00
N MET A 451 -22.53 11.99 2.38
CA MET A 451 -23.34 11.04 1.61
C MET A 451 -24.36 10.29 2.49
N ALA A 452 -23.99 9.90 3.71
CA ALA A 452 -24.89 9.25 4.64
C ALA A 452 -26.05 10.20 5.06
N LEU A 453 -25.76 11.47 5.32
CA LEU A 453 -26.75 12.48 5.68
C LEU A 453 -27.76 12.74 4.56
N GLY A 454 -27.30 12.76 3.30
CA GLY A 454 -28.15 12.97 2.12
C GLY A 454 -28.50 14.42 1.82
N THR A 455 -28.10 15.37 2.66
CA THR A 455 -28.43 16.81 2.52
C THR A 455 -27.61 17.54 1.47
N GLY A 456 -26.46 16.98 1.06
CA GLY A 456 -25.44 17.73 0.34
C GLY A 456 -24.75 18.77 1.22
N VAL A 457 -23.99 19.66 0.59
CA VAL A 457 -23.31 20.82 1.20
C VAL A 457 -23.52 22.06 0.32
N GLU A 458 -23.31 23.27 0.86
CA GLU A 458 -23.41 24.50 0.06
C GLU A 458 -22.54 24.43 -1.23
N PRO A 459 -23.07 24.94 -2.38
CA PRO A 459 -24.34 25.67 -2.58
C PRO A 459 -25.58 24.77 -2.81
N HIS A 460 -25.47 23.44 -2.67
CA HIS A 460 -26.56 22.48 -2.98
C HIS A 460 -27.16 21.84 -1.72
N PHE A 461 -26.96 22.45 -0.55
CA PHE A 461 -27.50 21.95 0.70
C PHE A 461 -29.05 22.03 0.71
N ASN A 462 -29.69 20.91 1.12
CA ASN A 462 -31.15 20.88 1.33
C ASN A 462 -31.51 20.01 2.55
N ILE A 463 -31.97 20.68 3.61
CA ILE A 463 -32.34 20.00 4.87
C ILE A 463 -33.50 18.99 4.70
N LYS A 464 -34.40 19.20 3.71
CA LYS A 464 -35.52 18.28 3.43
C LYS A 464 -35.04 16.90 2.97
N ASN A 465 -33.80 16.79 2.45
CA ASN A 465 -33.21 15.56 2.02
C ASN A 465 -32.52 14.80 3.18
N LEU A 466 -32.56 15.33 4.41
CA LEU A 466 -31.97 14.68 5.57
C LEU A 466 -32.65 13.34 5.81
N ARG A 467 -31.87 12.27 5.83
CA ARG A 467 -32.34 10.88 5.90
C ARG A 467 -32.70 10.41 7.30
N TYR A 468 -32.26 11.13 8.33
CA TYR A 468 -32.38 10.73 9.74
C TYR A 468 -33.00 11.82 10.59
N ASP A 469 -33.79 11.39 11.59
CA ASP A 469 -34.38 12.33 12.56
C ASP A 469 -33.39 12.78 13.62
N LYS A 470 -32.43 11.91 13.95
CA LYS A 470 -31.35 12.25 14.89
C LYS A 470 -30.00 11.76 14.33
N ILE A 471 -29.01 12.59 14.49
CA ILE A 471 -27.61 12.30 14.19
C ILE A 471 -26.85 12.32 15.51
N ILE A 472 -26.32 11.18 15.90
CA ILE A 472 -25.72 10.95 17.21
C ILE A 472 -24.23 10.66 17.03
N CYS A 473 -23.36 11.53 17.53
CA CYS A 473 -21.94 11.26 17.67
C CYS A 473 -21.71 10.42 18.93
N ALA A 474 -21.24 9.19 18.75
CA ALA A 474 -20.97 8.25 19.83
C ALA A 474 -19.49 7.84 19.80
N THR A 475 -18.69 8.54 20.61
CA THR A 475 -17.25 8.34 20.78
C THR A 475 -16.94 7.79 22.18
N ASP A 476 -15.70 7.35 22.36
CA ASP A 476 -15.22 6.87 23.64
C ASP A 476 -15.27 7.98 24.73
N ALA A 477 -15.33 7.58 25.98
CA ALA A 477 -15.42 8.53 27.12
C ALA A 477 -14.05 9.10 27.53
N ASP A 478 -13.02 8.90 26.75
CA ASP A 478 -11.66 9.38 27.01
C ASP A 478 -11.36 10.74 26.32
N PRO A 479 -10.20 11.35 26.56
CA PRO A 479 -9.83 12.62 25.92
C PRO A 479 -9.77 12.54 24.38
N ASP A 480 -9.34 11.41 23.81
CA ASP A 480 -9.29 11.18 22.35
C ASP A 480 -10.70 11.16 21.75
N GLY A 481 -11.64 10.44 22.37
CA GLY A 481 -13.04 10.40 21.95
C GLY A 481 -13.71 11.77 22.06
N SER A 482 -13.43 12.54 23.11
CA SER A 482 -13.91 13.92 23.27
C SER A 482 -13.38 14.83 22.17
N HIS A 483 -12.11 14.68 21.77
CA HIS A 483 -11.51 15.41 20.68
C HIS A 483 -12.17 15.07 19.32
N ILE A 484 -12.45 13.79 19.06
CA ILE A 484 -13.14 13.34 17.85
C ILE A 484 -14.57 13.87 17.79
N ALA A 485 -15.30 13.85 18.90
CA ALA A 485 -16.64 14.44 18.99
C ALA A 485 -16.62 15.94 18.68
N CYS A 486 -15.61 16.67 19.16
CA CYS A 486 -15.42 18.08 18.84
C CYS A 486 -15.16 18.29 17.33
N LEU A 487 -14.24 17.53 16.73
CA LEU A 487 -13.94 17.61 15.29
C LEU A 487 -15.18 17.32 14.43
N LEU A 488 -15.94 16.27 14.75
CA LEU A 488 -17.17 15.94 14.04
C LEU A 488 -18.22 17.03 14.18
N THR A 489 -18.39 17.58 15.38
CA THR A 489 -19.31 18.71 15.63
C THR A 489 -18.95 19.92 14.75
N MET A 490 -17.66 20.21 14.62
CA MET A 490 -17.17 21.29 13.79
C MET A 490 -17.39 21.02 12.29
N VAL A 491 -17.17 19.78 11.82
CA VAL A 491 -17.47 19.40 10.44
C VAL A 491 -18.94 19.63 10.12
N ILE A 492 -19.85 19.22 11.00
CA ILE A 492 -21.29 19.44 10.86
C ILE A 492 -21.63 20.94 10.89
N ALA A 493 -21.01 21.70 11.80
CA ALA A 493 -21.24 23.14 11.93
C ALA A 493 -20.77 23.95 10.72
N ILE A 494 -19.67 23.52 10.08
CA ILE A 494 -19.11 24.20 8.90
C ILE A 494 -19.86 23.82 7.62
N LEU A 495 -20.12 22.53 7.41
CA LEU A 495 -20.62 22.02 6.13
C LEU A 495 -22.14 21.94 6.06
N THR A 496 -22.81 21.76 7.21
CA THR A 496 -24.26 21.53 7.29
C THR A 496 -24.86 22.15 8.56
N PRO A 497 -24.62 23.47 8.83
CA PRO A 497 -25.03 24.12 10.08
C PRO A 497 -26.54 24.04 10.36
N GLU A 498 -27.37 23.96 9.32
CA GLU A 498 -28.83 23.84 9.43
C GLU A 498 -29.26 22.56 10.14
N ILE A 499 -28.45 21.51 10.14
CA ILE A 499 -28.73 20.27 10.91
C ILE A 499 -28.69 20.57 12.43
N ILE A 500 -27.72 21.38 12.86
CA ILE A 500 -27.64 21.81 14.26
C ILE A 500 -28.76 22.79 14.59
N LYS A 501 -29.00 23.77 13.72
CA LYS A 501 -30.09 24.74 13.88
C LYS A 501 -31.45 24.05 13.95
N ALA A 502 -31.67 23.01 13.17
CA ALA A 502 -32.88 22.19 13.24
C ALA A 502 -32.94 21.29 14.49
N GLY A 503 -31.92 21.31 15.35
CA GLY A 503 -31.88 20.54 16.58
C GLY A 503 -31.80 19.03 16.38
N LYS A 504 -31.18 18.58 15.28
CA LYS A 504 -31.09 17.17 14.90
C LYS A 504 -29.74 16.52 15.24
N TYR A 505 -28.77 17.26 15.78
CA TYR A 505 -27.43 16.78 16.12
C TYR A 505 -27.23 16.63 17.61
N TYR A 506 -26.70 15.46 18.03
CA TYR A 506 -26.51 15.06 19.42
C TYR A 506 -25.13 14.44 19.62
N VAL A 507 -24.58 14.61 20.84
CA VAL A 507 -23.40 13.86 21.31
C VAL A 507 -23.88 12.91 22.40
N ALA A 508 -23.58 11.63 22.22
CA ALA A 508 -23.90 10.62 23.23
C ALA A 508 -22.96 10.74 24.42
N LYS A 509 -23.52 10.69 25.62
CA LYS A 509 -22.71 10.52 26.84
C LYS A 509 -22.47 9.04 27.05
N THR A 510 -21.20 8.65 27.16
CA THR A 510 -20.79 7.28 27.46
C THR A 510 -20.43 7.18 28.96
N PRO A 511 -20.91 6.17 29.70
CA PRO A 511 -20.60 6.05 31.11
C PRO A 511 -19.19 5.52 31.30
N LEU A 512 -18.39 6.21 32.15
CA LEU A 512 -17.07 5.73 32.57
C LEU A 512 -17.14 4.58 33.57
N PHE A 513 -18.26 4.47 34.31
CA PHE A 513 -18.47 3.49 35.37
C PHE A 513 -19.85 2.88 35.27
N ALA A 514 -19.97 1.60 35.60
CA ALA A 514 -21.25 0.93 35.79
C ALA A 514 -21.18 -0.08 36.95
N ILE A 515 -22.32 -0.30 37.63
CA ILE A 515 -22.50 -1.48 38.46
C ILE A 515 -22.58 -2.67 37.50
N ASN A 516 -21.67 -3.62 37.66
CA ASN A 516 -21.53 -4.78 36.76
C ASN A 516 -21.46 -6.07 37.60
N GLU A 517 -22.60 -6.62 37.87
CA GLU A 517 -22.79 -7.85 38.65
C GLU A 517 -23.44 -8.92 37.78
N LYS A 518 -23.36 -10.21 38.18
CA LYS A 518 -23.78 -11.38 37.36
C LYS A 518 -25.14 -11.24 36.67
N ARG A 519 -26.08 -10.46 37.22
CA ARG A 519 -27.44 -10.26 36.68
C ARG A 519 -27.82 -8.78 36.54
N THR A 520 -26.93 -7.85 36.85
CA THR A 520 -27.25 -6.42 36.92
C THR A 520 -26.16 -5.60 36.22
N PHE A 521 -26.55 -4.89 35.18
CA PHE A 521 -25.71 -3.86 34.58
C PHE A 521 -26.45 -2.52 34.66
N LYS A 522 -25.87 -1.56 35.38
CA LYS A 522 -26.46 -0.22 35.54
C LYS A 522 -25.40 0.84 35.35
N PRO A 523 -25.46 1.64 34.25
CA PRO A 523 -24.51 2.70 34.03
C PRO A 523 -24.63 3.79 35.08
N LEU A 524 -23.49 4.35 35.48
CA LEU A 524 -23.38 5.43 36.47
C LEU A 524 -23.00 6.73 35.73
N TRP A 525 -23.91 7.67 35.69
CA TRP A 525 -23.81 8.88 34.88
C TRP A 525 -23.25 10.09 35.64
N THR A 526 -23.25 10.07 36.98
CA THR A 526 -22.83 11.17 37.83
C THR A 526 -21.88 10.71 38.94
N LYS A 527 -21.02 11.62 39.43
CA LYS A 527 -20.15 11.35 40.58
C LYS A 527 -20.96 10.90 41.80
N LYS A 528 -22.11 11.51 42.05
CA LYS A 528 -22.99 11.18 43.18
C LYS A 528 -23.50 9.74 43.09
N GLN A 529 -23.85 9.25 41.88
CA GLN A 529 -24.24 7.87 41.68
C GLN A 529 -23.09 6.90 41.93
N LEU A 530 -21.86 7.28 41.51
CA LEU A 530 -20.65 6.50 41.74
C LEU A 530 -20.31 6.37 43.22
N GLU A 531 -20.36 7.49 43.96
CA GLU A 531 -20.10 7.55 45.41
C GLU A 531 -21.12 6.67 46.16
N LYS A 532 -22.41 6.84 45.86
CA LYS A 532 -23.47 6.02 46.48
C LYS A 532 -23.27 4.53 46.17
N ALA A 533 -22.92 4.16 44.93
CA ALA A 533 -22.66 2.77 44.59
C ALA A 533 -21.47 2.16 45.32
N ARG A 534 -20.46 2.98 45.65
CA ARG A 534 -19.32 2.59 46.51
C ARG A 534 -19.72 2.41 47.96
N GLU A 535 -20.51 3.34 48.50
CA GLU A 535 -21.08 3.24 49.85
C GLU A 535 -21.96 2.00 50.01
N ASP A 536 -22.74 1.70 49.01
CA ASP A 536 -23.64 0.50 48.98
C ASP A 536 -22.86 -0.83 48.72
N GLY A 537 -21.51 -0.79 48.63
CA GLY A 537 -20.64 -1.95 48.45
C GLY A 537 -20.85 -2.69 47.12
N ARG A 538 -21.32 -1.98 46.09
CA ARG A 538 -21.60 -2.58 44.77
C ARG A 538 -20.32 -2.83 43.95
N THR A 539 -20.35 -3.88 43.13
CA THR A 539 -19.25 -4.18 42.20
C THR A 539 -19.29 -3.21 41.03
N ILE A 540 -18.26 -2.36 40.93
CA ILE A 540 -18.17 -1.30 39.93
C ILE A 540 -17.08 -1.65 38.93
N SER A 541 -17.43 -1.64 37.63
CA SER A 541 -16.48 -1.73 36.52
C SER A 541 -16.23 -0.35 35.92
N ARG A 542 -14.97 -0.10 35.52
CA ARG A 542 -14.57 1.09 34.75
C ARG A 542 -14.39 0.72 33.30
N PHE A 543 -14.92 1.53 32.40
CA PHE A 543 -14.81 1.38 30.96
C PHE A 543 -14.06 2.57 30.37
N LYS A 544 -13.08 2.31 29.50
CA LYS A 544 -12.30 3.37 28.82
C LYS A 544 -12.91 3.72 27.48
N GLY A 545 -13.53 2.73 26.80
CA GLY A 545 -14.11 2.93 25.50
C GLY A 545 -15.33 2.04 25.22
N LEU A 546 -16.07 2.40 24.18
CA LEU A 546 -17.27 1.66 23.72
C LEU A 546 -16.96 0.22 23.34
N GLY A 547 -15.73 -0.06 22.88
CA GLY A 547 -15.29 -1.41 22.51
C GLY A 547 -15.14 -2.37 23.68
N GLU A 548 -15.12 -1.89 24.95
CA GLU A 548 -15.06 -2.72 26.16
C GLU A 548 -16.45 -3.18 26.63
N LEU A 549 -17.51 -2.57 26.10
CA LEU A 549 -18.91 -2.91 26.43
C LEU A 549 -19.39 -4.05 25.52
N ASN A 550 -20.00 -5.06 26.11
CA ASN A 550 -20.67 -6.11 25.33
C ASN A 550 -21.96 -5.58 24.65
N PRO A 551 -22.51 -6.28 23.63
CA PRO A 551 -23.67 -5.80 22.88
C PRO A 551 -24.88 -5.41 23.73
N ASN A 552 -25.19 -6.15 24.82
CA ASN A 552 -26.31 -5.83 25.72
C ASN A 552 -26.03 -4.54 26.52
N GLN A 553 -24.81 -4.35 26.98
CA GLN A 553 -24.40 -3.15 27.71
C GLN A 553 -24.44 -1.92 26.80
N LEU A 554 -23.97 -2.05 25.56
CA LEU A 554 -24.07 -0.99 24.53
C LEU A 554 -25.52 -0.64 24.23
N LYS A 555 -26.40 -1.63 24.13
CA LYS A 555 -27.84 -1.41 23.96
C LYS A 555 -28.41 -0.54 25.07
N ILE A 556 -28.09 -0.83 26.33
CA ILE A 556 -28.54 -0.06 27.50
C ILE A 556 -27.97 1.36 27.47
N CYS A 557 -26.68 1.53 27.13
CA CYS A 557 -26.02 2.84 27.21
C CYS A 557 -26.36 3.77 26.04
N LEU A 558 -26.58 3.23 24.82
CA LEU A 558 -26.67 4.05 23.61
C LEU A 558 -27.98 3.92 22.83
N LEU A 559 -28.60 2.73 22.84
CA LEU A 559 -29.70 2.44 21.91
C LEU A 559 -31.08 2.46 22.59
N GLN A 560 -31.13 2.15 23.87
CA GLN A 560 -32.39 2.07 24.61
C GLN A 560 -32.83 3.47 25.11
N GLU A 561 -33.94 3.96 24.62
CA GLU A 561 -34.42 5.34 24.87
C GLU A 561 -34.59 5.68 26.35
N SER A 562 -35.01 4.71 27.18
CA SER A 562 -35.22 4.94 28.61
C SER A 562 -33.95 5.08 29.45
N THR A 563 -32.77 4.69 28.92
CA THR A 563 -31.53 4.62 29.69
C THR A 563 -30.37 5.39 29.07
N ARG A 564 -30.46 5.72 27.76
CA ARG A 564 -29.42 6.48 27.05
C ARG A 564 -29.45 7.96 27.41
N HIS A 565 -28.28 8.60 27.37
CA HIS A 565 -28.13 10.03 27.63
C HIS A 565 -27.45 10.72 26.45
N PHE A 566 -28.18 11.67 25.82
CA PHE A 566 -27.66 12.49 24.73
C PHE A 566 -27.63 13.95 25.13
N GLN A 567 -26.57 14.62 24.75
CA GLN A 567 -26.45 16.07 24.81
C GLN A 567 -26.83 16.65 23.44
N LYS A 568 -27.93 17.38 23.38
CA LYS A 568 -28.31 18.10 22.18
C LYS A 568 -27.34 19.27 21.97
N ILE A 569 -26.77 19.39 20.79
CA ILE A 569 -25.94 20.52 20.41
C ILE A 569 -26.85 21.61 19.84
N THR A 570 -26.71 22.82 20.36
CA THR A 570 -27.44 24.00 19.88
C THR A 570 -26.48 24.93 19.17
N TYR A 571 -26.92 25.51 18.06
CA TYR A 571 -26.16 26.54 17.36
C TYR A 571 -26.26 27.83 18.15
N THR A 572 -25.12 28.35 18.63
CA THR A 572 -25.00 29.60 19.36
C THR A 572 -23.90 30.44 18.71
N ASP A 573 -23.87 31.76 18.96
CA ASP A 573 -22.84 32.66 18.41
C ASP A 573 -21.43 32.25 18.81
N ASN A 574 -21.27 31.50 19.90
CA ASN A 574 -19.99 30.94 20.31
C ASN A 574 -19.44 29.86 19.35
N ILE A 575 -20.29 29.23 18.53
CA ILE A 575 -19.79 28.28 17.50
C ILE A 575 -18.96 29.04 16.45
N ASP A 576 -19.37 30.23 16.05
CA ASP A 576 -18.62 31.05 15.10
C ASP A 576 -17.29 31.53 15.66
N GLU A 577 -17.21 31.81 16.97
CA GLU A 577 -15.95 32.11 17.67
C GLU A 577 -15.05 30.88 17.75
N LEU A 578 -15.59 29.71 18.08
CA LEU A 578 -14.87 28.45 18.07
C LEU A 578 -14.34 28.13 16.66
N LEU A 579 -15.14 28.33 15.61
CA LEU A 579 -14.71 28.16 14.22
C LEU A 579 -13.54 29.10 13.86
N LYS A 580 -13.57 30.37 14.31
CA LYS A 580 -12.47 31.32 14.14
C LYS A 580 -11.20 30.89 14.90
N LEU A 581 -11.37 30.39 16.13
CA LEU A 581 -10.25 29.88 16.95
C LEU A 581 -9.57 28.66 16.30
N PHE A 582 -10.34 27.74 15.74
CA PHE A 582 -9.80 26.54 15.10
C PHE A 582 -9.29 26.76 13.67
N SER A 583 -9.69 27.83 12.99
CA SER A 583 -9.17 28.20 11.67
C SER A 583 -7.79 28.89 11.77
N ASN A 584 -7.38 29.38 12.92
CA ASN A 584 -6.14 30.13 13.13
C ASN A 584 -5.11 29.28 13.89
N VAL A 585 -3.99 28.93 13.23
CA VAL A 585 -2.94 28.04 13.75
C VAL A 585 -2.29 28.58 15.05
N ASP A 586 -2.21 29.92 15.18
CA ASP A 586 -1.61 30.58 16.36
C ASP A 586 -2.50 30.56 17.61
N SER A 587 -3.81 30.44 17.44
CA SER A 587 -4.76 30.35 18.56
C SER A 587 -4.76 28.98 19.26
N LYS A 588 -4.34 27.92 18.54
CA LYS A 588 -4.25 26.55 19.10
C LYS A 588 -3.22 26.41 20.21
N ARG A 589 -2.14 27.18 20.15
CA ARG A 589 -1.07 27.17 21.18
C ARG A 589 -1.50 27.80 22.49
N LYS A 590 -2.49 28.70 22.48
CA LYS A 590 -3.00 29.40 23.69
C LYS A 590 -4.06 28.62 24.47
N LEU A 591 -4.64 27.56 23.87
CA LEU A 591 -5.65 26.71 24.54
C LEU A 591 -5.05 25.51 25.28
N VAL A 592 -3.76 25.22 25.07
CA VAL A 592 -3.04 24.08 25.66
C VAL A 592 -2.04 24.55 26.73
N SER A 593 -1.82 25.87 26.90
CA SER A 593 -1.09 26.51 27.99
C SER A 593 -2.09 27.06 29.03
#